data_4432d3a9b96fdb6aaebd5d19a8b1f04a
#
_entry.id   4432d3a9b96fdb6aaebd5d19a8b1f04a
#
_cell.length_a   1.000
_cell.length_b   1.000
_cell.length_c   1.000
_cell.angle_alpha   90.00
_cell.angle_beta   90.00
_cell.angle_gamma   90.00
#
_symmetry.space_group_name_H-M   'P 1'
#
loop_
_entity.id
_entity.type
_entity.pdbx_description
1 polymer ?
#
loop_
_entity_poly.entity_id
_entity_poly.type
_entity_poly.pdbx_seq_one_letter_code
_entity_poly.pdbx_strand_id
1 'polypeptide(L)'
;MVIGDPETAQYLITAHYDTCARLPIPNLIAPCNFWAFIGYQLVVVLLMFFAPAIPGALAGLLAGSFDAGYYVWLIGVWVLIALMLIGPANKHNANDNTSGVVTLLEIARSLPESQRGKVCFVLFDLEEAGLIGSAAYRKAHKKASDGQLVLNLDCVGDGDHIRMLPTKKLKKDRKKLTSLYKACGYFGKKNVLVQEKGFSVHPSDQVNFPYGVGICALRKKGKILYLSRIHTPKDTILEETNVNILRAALITFITCGAAQ
;
A
#
# COMPACT_ATOMS: atom_id res chain seq x y z
N MET A 1 -7.61 -1.82 -14.81
CA MET A 1 -8.92 -2.43 -15.17
C MET A 1 -10.03 -1.72 -14.39
N VAL A 2 -11.20 -1.49 -15.01
CA VAL A 2 -12.33 -0.80 -14.38
C VAL A 2 -13.59 -1.68 -14.51
N ILE A 3 -14.34 -1.83 -13.41
CA ILE A 3 -15.61 -2.56 -13.34
C ILE A 3 -16.65 -1.63 -12.73
N GLY A 4 -17.71 -1.31 -13.45
CA GLY A 4 -18.72 -0.32 -13.08
C GLY A 4 -18.49 1.03 -13.79
N ASP A 5 -19.29 2.03 -13.42
CA ASP A 5 -19.22 3.37 -14.02
C ASP A 5 -18.42 4.32 -13.11
N PRO A 6 -17.24 4.76 -13.53
CA PRO A 6 -16.40 5.66 -12.75
C PRO A 6 -16.99 7.08 -12.58
N GLU A 7 -17.91 7.51 -13.47
CA GLU A 7 -18.43 8.87 -13.44
C GLU A 7 -19.60 9.04 -12.47
N THR A 8 -20.39 7.98 -12.25
CA THR A 8 -21.62 8.03 -11.43
C THR A 8 -21.46 7.35 -10.06
N ALA A 9 -20.44 6.52 -9.87
CA ALA A 9 -20.21 5.81 -8.63
C ALA A 9 -19.96 6.77 -7.45
N GLN A 10 -20.51 6.45 -6.29
CA GLN A 10 -20.27 7.16 -5.03
C GLN A 10 -18.98 6.68 -4.35
N TYR A 11 -18.66 5.40 -4.52
CA TYR A 11 -17.51 4.72 -3.93
C TYR A 11 -16.60 4.16 -5.03
N LEU A 12 -15.30 4.38 -4.87
CA LEU A 12 -14.29 3.63 -5.60
C LEU A 12 -13.64 2.64 -4.65
N ILE A 13 -13.66 1.36 -4.98
CA ILE A 13 -12.85 0.35 -4.29
C ILE A 13 -11.68 0.02 -5.18
N THR A 14 -10.48 0.21 -4.68
CA THR A 14 -9.26 0.13 -5.48
C THR A 14 -8.23 -0.82 -4.86
N ALA A 15 -7.41 -1.41 -5.70
CA ALA A 15 -6.22 -2.15 -5.35
C ALA A 15 -5.23 -2.08 -6.53
N HIS A 16 -3.93 -2.18 -6.29
CA HIS A 16 -2.97 -2.36 -7.38
C HIS A 16 -2.75 -3.84 -7.67
N TYR A 17 -2.36 -4.16 -8.91
CA TYR A 17 -2.11 -5.55 -9.32
C TYR A 17 -0.68 -5.77 -9.83
N ASP A 18 0.11 -4.71 -9.98
CA ASP A 18 1.52 -4.82 -10.28
C ASP A 18 2.32 -5.30 -9.06
N THR A 19 3.53 -5.71 -9.30
CA THR A 19 4.43 -6.23 -8.27
C THR A 19 5.79 -5.56 -8.38
N CYS A 20 6.40 -5.29 -7.24
CA CYS A 20 7.72 -4.67 -7.16
C CYS A 20 8.84 -5.58 -7.69
N ALA A 21 10.01 -4.98 -7.90
CA ALA A 21 11.25 -5.72 -8.00
C ALA A 21 11.60 -6.39 -6.65
N ARG A 22 12.20 -7.57 -6.71
CA ARG A 22 12.75 -8.20 -5.52
C ARG A 22 13.89 -7.34 -4.98
N LEU A 23 13.72 -6.78 -3.78
CA LEU A 23 14.72 -5.91 -3.20
C LEU A 23 16.01 -6.67 -2.83
N PRO A 24 17.19 -6.13 -3.17
CA PRO A 24 18.47 -6.70 -2.75
C PRO A 24 18.68 -6.58 -1.24
N ILE A 25 18.10 -5.56 -0.60
CA ILE A 25 18.05 -5.41 0.86
C ILE A 25 16.67 -5.90 1.31
N PRO A 26 16.58 -7.02 2.06
CA PRO A 26 15.30 -7.63 2.37
C PRO A 26 14.45 -6.76 3.30
N ASN A 27 13.24 -6.46 2.88
CA ASN A 27 12.25 -5.69 3.61
C ASN A 27 11.47 -6.58 4.59
N LEU A 28 12.13 -7.09 5.62
CA LEU A 28 11.54 -8.03 6.57
C LEU A 28 10.49 -7.39 7.48
N ILE A 29 10.64 -6.11 7.75
CA ILE A 29 9.74 -5.28 8.56
C ILE A 29 9.65 -3.91 7.90
N ALA A 30 8.49 -3.54 7.38
CA ALA A 30 8.22 -2.19 6.89
C ALA A 30 7.36 -1.43 7.93
N PRO A 31 7.98 -0.60 8.80
CA PRO A 31 7.26 0.09 9.86
C PRO A 31 6.29 1.12 9.29
N CYS A 32 5.06 1.17 9.84
CA CYS A 32 4.08 2.19 9.50
C CYS A 32 4.06 3.36 10.51
N ASN A 33 4.75 3.26 11.63
CA ASN A 33 4.93 4.37 12.55
C ASN A 33 6.01 5.31 12.00
N PHE A 34 5.73 6.62 11.89
CA PHE A 34 6.58 7.60 11.22
C PHE A 34 8.06 7.55 11.64
N TRP A 35 8.35 7.67 12.94
CA TRP A 35 9.74 7.66 13.41
C TRP A 35 10.46 6.32 13.20
N ALA A 36 9.73 5.21 13.35
CA ALA A 36 10.27 3.88 13.05
C ALA A 36 10.53 3.72 11.55
N PHE A 37 9.63 4.26 10.69
CA PHE A 37 9.81 4.29 9.25
C PHE A 37 11.05 5.12 8.86
N ILE A 38 11.20 6.33 9.38
CA ILE A 38 12.38 7.17 9.10
C ILE A 38 13.67 6.47 9.53
N GLY A 39 13.68 5.90 10.74
CA GLY A 39 14.85 5.14 11.22
C GLY A 39 15.17 3.94 10.33
N TYR A 40 14.15 3.21 9.89
CA TYR A 40 14.30 2.10 8.95
C TYR A 40 14.86 2.56 7.60
N GLN A 41 14.30 3.63 7.01
CA GLN A 41 14.81 4.18 5.75
C GLN A 41 16.26 4.65 5.87
N LEU A 42 16.63 5.27 6.99
CA LEU A 42 18.01 5.65 7.23
C LEU A 42 18.95 4.43 7.21
N VAL A 43 18.56 3.33 7.86
CA VAL A 43 19.35 2.08 7.84
C VAL A 43 19.48 1.55 6.40
N VAL A 44 18.39 1.54 5.63
CA VAL A 44 18.42 1.10 4.22
C VAL A 44 19.37 1.96 3.39
N VAL A 45 19.28 3.30 3.52
CA VAL A 45 20.18 4.24 2.82
C VAL A 45 21.62 3.99 3.21
N LEU A 46 21.93 3.87 4.49
CA LEU A 46 23.28 3.57 4.95
C LEU A 46 23.81 2.26 4.36
N LEU A 47 22.99 1.20 4.34
CA LEU A 47 23.37 -0.07 3.72
C LEU A 47 23.66 0.08 2.23
N MET A 48 22.84 0.87 1.50
CA MET A 48 23.06 1.13 0.07
C MET A 48 24.38 1.83 -0.23
N PHE A 49 24.85 2.69 0.67
CA PHE A 49 26.13 3.40 0.49
C PHE A 49 27.33 2.58 1.01
N PHE A 50 27.19 1.90 2.13
CA PHE A 50 28.33 1.22 2.77
C PHE A 50 28.56 -0.20 2.23
N ALA A 51 27.54 -0.92 1.77
CA ALA A 51 27.75 -2.26 1.22
C ALA A 51 28.65 -2.23 -0.04
N PRO A 52 28.47 -1.33 -1.02
CA PRO A 52 29.39 -1.20 -2.15
C PRO A 52 30.78 -0.65 -1.78
N ALA A 53 30.94 -0.04 -0.61
CA ALA A 53 32.25 0.46 -0.19
C ALA A 53 33.26 -0.69 0.08
N ILE A 54 32.78 -1.87 0.45
CA ILE A 54 33.67 -3.04 0.65
C ILE A 54 34.37 -3.45 -0.65
N PRO A 55 33.64 -3.78 -1.76
CA PRO A 55 34.30 -4.09 -3.03
C PRO A 55 35.06 -2.88 -3.60
N GLY A 56 34.60 -1.64 -3.37
CA GLY A 56 35.30 -0.43 -3.73
C GLY A 56 36.67 -0.32 -3.06
N ALA A 57 36.72 -0.48 -1.74
CA ALA A 57 37.99 -0.47 -1.00
C ALA A 57 38.95 -1.58 -1.48
N LEU A 58 38.43 -2.78 -1.70
CA LEU A 58 39.24 -3.89 -2.21
C LEU A 58 39.82 -3.57 -3.60
N ALA A 59 39.02 -3.04 -4.51
CA ALA A 59 39.46 -2.66 -5.85
C ALA A 59 40.54 -1.56 -5.79
N GLY A 60 40.36 -0.56 -4.94
CA GLY A 60 41.34 0.49 -4.73
C GLY A 60 42.67 -0.03 -4.21
N LEU A 61 42.64 -0.95 -3.25
CA LEU A 61 43.83 -1.60 -2.69
C LEU A 61 44.57 -2.45 -3.75
N LEU A 62 43.82 -3.26 -4.50
CA LEU A 62 44.42 -4.13 -5.53
C LEU A 62 45.01 -3.35 -6.70
N ALA A 63 44.37 -2.26 -7.10
CA ALA A 63 44.84 -1.38 -8.17
C ALA A 63 45.88 -0.34 -7.74
N GLY A 64 46.11 -0.16 -6.44
CA GLY A 64 46.94 0.93 -5.91
C GLY A 64 46.40 2.33 -6.29
N SER A 65 45.07 2.45 -6.49
CA SER A 65 44.42 3.66 -7.03
C SER A 65 43.12 3.97 -6.28
N PHE A 66 43.06 5.19 -5.72
CA PHE A 66 41.82 5.68 -5.11
C PHE A 66 40.67 5.76 -6.13
N ASP A 67 40.95 6.21 -7.34
CA ASP A 67 39.94 6.37 -8.39
C ASP A 67 39.31 5.03 -8.75
N ALA A 68 40.09 3.96 -8.86
CA ALA A 68 39.58 2.60 -9.11
C ALA A 68 38.57 2.19 -8.02
N GLY A 69 38.93 2.42 -6.75
CA GLY A 69 38.03 2.16 -5.63
C GLY A 69 36.75 2.98 -5.67
N TYR A 70 36.88 4.27 -5.95
CA TYR A 70 35.75 5.19 -6.05
C TYR A 70 34.75 4.79 -7.16
N TYR A 71 35.24 4.48 -8.36
CA TYR A 71 34.36 4.08 -9.46
C TYR A 71 33.67 2.75 -9.20
N VAL A 72 34.34 1.77 -8.60
CA VAL A 72 33.69 0.49 -8.22
C VAL A 72 32.61 0.71 -7.19
N TRP A 73 32.85 1.56 -6.20
CA TRP A 73 31.83 1.97 -5.22
C TRP A 73 30.65 2.65 -5.89
N LEU A 74 30.89 3.65 -6.74
CA LEU A 74 29.84 4.43 -7.42
C LEU A 74 28.98 3.52 -8.30
N ILE A 75 29.62 2.65 -9.10
CA ILE A 75 28.90 1.67 -9.93
C ILE A 75 28.05 0.74 -9.04
N GLY A 76 28.60 0.26 -7.93
CA GLY A 76 27.89 -0.58 -6.97
C GLY A 76 26.62 0.07 -6.41
N VAL A 77 26.68 1.36 -6.06
CA VAL A 77 25.51 2.15 -5.61
C VAL A 77 24.43 2.21 -6.71
N TRP A 78 24.84 2.55 -7.95
CA TRP A 78 23.92 2.63 -9.07
C TRP A 78 23.31 1.28 -9.45
N VAL A 79 24.08 0.19 -9.36
CA VAL A 79 23.58 -1.18 -9.57
C VAL A 79 22.52 -1.52 -8.52
N LEU A 80 22.74 -1.19 -7.24
CA LEU A 80 21.72 -1.43 -6.20
C LEU A 80 20.45 -0.64 -6.46
N ILE A 81 20.56 0.64 -6.84
CA ILE A 81 19.40 1.48 -7.21
C ILE A 81 18.65 0.85 -8.41
N ALA A 82 19.37 0.47 -9.45
CA ALA A 82 18.77 -0.16 -10.63
C ALA A 82 18.05 -1.48 -10.28
N LEU A 83 18.64 -2.31 -9.43
CA LEU A 83 18.02 -3.56 -8.97
C LEU A 83 16.74 -3.32 -8.15
N MET A 84 16.65 -2.22 -7.42
CA MET A 84 15.43 -1.85 -6.70
C MET A 84 14.30 -1.40 -7.63
N LEU A 85 14.64 -0.74 -8.75
CA LEU A 85 13.64 -0.18 -9.68
C LEU A 85 13.24 -1.15 -10.80
N ILE A 86 14.20 -1.84 -11.38
CA ILE A 86 14.03 -2.69 -12.58
C ILE A 86 14.62 -4.10 -12.40
N GLY A 87 14.83 -4.52 -11.18
CA GLY A 87 15.33 -5.84 -10.83
C GLY A 87 14.34 -6.96 -11.17
N PRO A 88 14.71 -8.23 -10.92
CA PRO A 88 13.80 -9.36 -11.12
C PRO A 88 12.50 -9.18 -10.32
N ALA A 89 11.35 -9.42 -10.97
CA ALA A 89 10.05 -9.28 -10.34
C ALA A 89 9.92 -10.21 -9.11
N ASN A 90 9.33 -9.70 -8.05
CA ASN A 90 8.97 -10.53 -6.90
C ASN A 90 7.82 -11.46 -7.28
N LYS A 91 8.04 -12.77 -7.20
CA LYS A 91 7.04 -13.80 -7.53
C LYS A 91 6.14 -14.15 -6.34
N HIS A 92 6.42 -13.60 -5.16
CA HIS A 92 5.69 -13.83 -3.92
C HIS A 92 5.14 -12.49 -3.43
N ASN A 93 3.88 -12.26 -3.70
CA ASN A 93 3.14 -11.02 -3.43
C ASN A 93 1.76 -11.31 -2.81
N ALA A 94 1.71 -12.31 -1.92
CA ALA A 94 0.46 -12.75 -1.33
C ALA A 94 -0.22 -11.63 -0.53
N ASN A 95 0.56 -10.86 0.23
CA ASN A 95 0.06 -9.69 0.94
C ASN A 95 0.11 -8.44 0.06
N ASP A 96 1.21 -8.20 -0.65
CA ASP A 96 1.45 -7.01 -1.48
C ASP A 96 1.50 -7.34 -2.99
N ASN A 97 0.39 -7.29 -3.76
CA ASN A 97 -0.95 -6.94 -3.28
C ASN A 97 -2.03 -7.90 -3.79
N THR A 98 -1.72 -9.21 -3.89
CA THR A 98 -2.74 -10.22 -4.21
C THR A 98 -3.90 -10.15 -3.21
N SER A 99 -3.61 -9.83 -1.93
CA SER A 99 -4.64 -9.73 -0.90
C SER A 99 -5.67 -8.64 -1.19
N GLY A 100 -5.22 -7.47 -1.63
CA GLY A 100 -6.09 -6.36 -2.03
C GLY A 100 -6.94 -6.72 -3.25
N VAL A 101 -6.32 -7.30 -4.28
CA VAL A 101 -7.01 -7.73 -5.51
C VAL A 101 -8.08 -8.77 -5.20
N VAL A 102 -7.76 -9.83 -4.46
CA VAL A 102 -8.71 -10.88 -4.08
C VAL A 102 -9.86 -10.31 -3.26
N THR A 103 -9.55 -9.45 -2.28
CA THR A 103 -10.59 -8.80 -1.44
C THR A 103 -11.52 -7.94 -2.29
N LEU A 104 -10.98 -7.14 -3.22
CA LEU A 104 -11.75 -6.32 -4.15
C LEU A 104 -12.69 -7.17 -5.00
N LEU A 105 -12.18 -8.26 -5.58
CA LEU A 105 -12.98 -9.16 -6.42
C LEU A 105 -14.07 -9.88 -5.62
N GLU A 106 -13.78 -10.30 -4.39
CA GLU A 106 -14.77 -10.90 -3.49
C GLU A 106 -15.88 -9.92 -3.10
N ILE A 107 -15.55 -8.63 -2.89
CA ILE A 107 -16.55 -7.57 -2.68
C ILE A 107 -17.41 -7.40 -3.94
N ALA A 108 -16.77 -7.28 -5.11
CA ALA A 108 -17.48 -7.10 -6.39
C ALA A 108 -18.46 -8.24 -6.68
N ARG A 109 -18.04 -9.48 -6.45
CA ARG A 109 -18.86 -10.68 -6.62
C ARG A 109 -20.03 -10.75 -5.65
N SER A 110 -19.82 -10.33 -4.40
CA SER A 110 -20.80 -10.49 -3.30
C SER A 110 -21.68 -9.26 -3.09
N LEU A 111 -21.41 -8.15 -3.78
CA LEU A 111 -22.17 -6.91 -3.63
C LEU A 111 -23.61 -7.10 -4.14
N PRO A 112 -24.63 -6.77 -3.33
CA PRO A 112 -26.02 -6.82 -3.75
C PRO A 112 -26.28 -6.02 -5.04
N GLU A 113 -27.10 -6.52 -5.93
CA GLU A 113 -27.38 -5.90 -7.23
C GLU A 113 -27.87 -4.45 -7.09
N SER A 114 -28.72 -4.18 -6.11
CA SER A 114 -29.22 -2.84 -5.79
C SER A 114 -28.14 -1.83 -5.39
N GLN A 115 -26.94 -2.27 -5.07
CA GLN A 115 -25.81 -1.41 -4.68
C GLN A 115 -24.75 -1.27 -5.77
N ARG A 116 -24.78 -2.11 -6.82
CA ARG A 116 -23.75 -2.15 -7.86
C ARG A 116 -23.58 -0.82 -8.58
N GLY A 117 -24.66 -0.08 -8.84
CA GLY A 117 -24.60 1.24 -9.47
C GLY A 117 -23.93 2.34 -8.61
N LYS A 118 -23.67 2.07 -7.32
CA LYS A 118 -23.03 3.03 -6.42
C LYS A 118 -21.52 2.82 -6.30
N VAL A 119 -21.00 1.72 -6.82
CA VAL A 119 -19.59 1.32 -6.63
C VAL A 119 -18.93 1.10 -7.98
N CYS A 120 -17.77 1.64 -8.12
CA CYS A 120 -16.85 1.31 -9.20
C CYS A 120 -15.60 0.66 -8.60
N PHE A 121 -15.15 -0.45 -9.19
CA PHE A 121 -13.94 -1.16 -8.80
C PHE A 121 -12.83 -0.86 -9.79
N VAL A 122 -11.66 -0.51 -9.29
CA VAL A 122 -10.52 -0.13 -10.13
C VAL A 122 -9.27 -0.86 -9.68
N LEU A 123 -8.67 -1.62 -10.60
CA LEU A 123 -7.37 -2.22 -10.40
C LEU A 123 -6.32 -1.34 -11.09
N PHE A 124 -5.40 -0.78 -10.29
CA PHE A 124 -4.32 0.07 -10.76
C PHE A 124 -3.09 -0.73 -11.17
N ASP A 125 -2.33 -0.18 -12.08
CA ASP A 125 -1.01 -0.62 -12.50
C ASP A 125 0.01 0.44 -12.10
N LEU A 126 1.29 0.06 -12.04
CA LEU A 126 2.39 0.98 -11.76
C LEU A 126 2.27 1.72 -10.41
N GLU A 127 1.71 1.05 -9.40
CA GLU A 127 1.72 1.53 -8.02
C GLU A 127 3.15 1.53 -7.50
N GLU A 128 3.85 0.43 -7.65
CA GLU A 128 5.22 0.19 -7.24
C GLU A 128 6.26 1.07 -7.97
N ALA A 129 5.88 1.59 -9.13
CA ALA A 129 6.67 2.55 -9.89
C ALA A 129 6.39 4.02 -9.49
N GLY A 130 5.66 4.25 -8.41
CA GLY A 130 5.37 5.58 -7.87
C GLY A 130 3.95 6.06 -8.11
N LEU A 131 2.95 5.20 -7.97
CA LEU A 131 1.51 5.51 -8.00
C LEU A 131 1.05 6.09 -9.36
N ILE A 132 1.71 5.70 -10.45
CA ILE A 132 1.50 6.30 -11.78
C ILE A 132 0.09 6.01 -12.29
N GLY A 133 -0.39 4.78 -12.12
CA GLY A 133 -1.70 4.35 -12.61
C GLY A 133 -2.85 5.11 -11.94
N SER A 134 -2.82 5.22 -10.63
CA SER A 134 -3.85 5.97 -9.89
C SER A 134 -3.80 7.47 -10.17
N ALA A 135 -2.61 8.05 -10.35
CA ALA A 135 -2.45 9.44 -10.74
C ALA A 135 -3.04 9.71 -12.13
N ALA A 136 -2.77 8.84 -13.11
CA ALA A 136 -3.32 8.91 -14.45
C ALA A 136 -4.86 8.77 -14.46
N TYR A 137 -5.37 7.78 -13.72
CA TYR A 137 -6.82 7.60 -13.54
C TYR A 137 -7.47 8.83 -12.92
N ARG A 138 -6.88 9.36 -11.84
CA ARG A 138 -7.36 10.56 -11.17
C ARG A 138 -7.40 11.78 -12.11
N LYS A 139 -6.42 11.90 -12.99
CA LYS A 139 -6.37 12.98 -14.01
C LYS A 139 -7.50 12.83 -15.04
N ALA A 140 -7.74 11.59 -15.51
CA ALA A 140 -8.78 11.28 -16.50
C ALA A 140 -10.20 11.49 -15.95
N HIS A 141 -10.46 11.08 -14.69
CA HIS A 141 -11.77 11.12 -14.02
C HIS A 141 -11.83 12.20 -12.93
N LYS A 142 -11.23 13.37 -13.17
CA LYS A 142 -11.03 14.42 -12.16
C LYS A 142 -12.34 14.86 -11.50
N LYS A 143 -13.37 15.16 -12.31
CA LYS A 143 -14.65 15.68 -11.80
C LYS A 143 -15.34 14.72 -10.86
N ALA A 144 -15.48 13.45 -11.26
CA ALA A 144 -16.11 12.42 -10.44
C ALA A 144 -15.29 12.15 -9.17
N SER A 145 -13.99 11.93 -9.32
CA SER A 145 -13.09 11.63 -8.20
C SER A 145 -12.97 12.75 -7.16
N ASP A 146 -13.36 13.98 -7.48
CA ASP A 146 -13.36 15.11 -6.51
C ASP A 146 -14.41 14.92 -5.38
N GLY A 147 -15.44 14.10 -5.60
CA GLY A 147 -16.52 13.83 -4.65
C GLY A 147 -16.54 12.43 -4.08
N GLN A 148 -15.98 11.47 -4.80
CA GLN A 148 -16.03 10.03 -4.48
C GLN A 148 -15.21 9.69 -3.22
N LEU A 149 -15.70 8.74 -2.43
CA LEU A 149 -14.93 8.13 -1.36
C LEU A 149 -14.16 6.94 -1.93
N VAL A 150 -12.84 7.02 -1.90
CA VAL A 150 -11.94 5.97 -2.42
C VAL A 150 -11.43 5.10 -1.28
N LEU A 151 -11.72 3.81 -1.35
CA LEU A 151 -11.28 2.79 -0.40
C LEU A 151 -10.22 1.92 -1.08
N ASN A 152 -8.96 2.21 -0.79
CA ASN A 152 -7.82 1.52 -1.38
C ASN A 152 -7.38 0.35 -0.50
N LEU A 153 -7.40 -0.85 -1.05
CA LEU A 153 -7.02 -2.08 -0.38
C LEU A 153 -5.58 -2.42 -0.76
N ASP A 154 -4.68 -2.30 0.21
CA ASP A 154 -3.27 -2.54 -0.01
C ASP A 154 -2.64 -3.21 1.20
N CYS A 155 -2.01 -4.38 0.98
CA CYS A 155 -1.42 -5.19 2.05
C CYS A 155 -2.44 -5.57 3.13
N VAL A 156 -3.58 -6.13 2.75
CA VAL A 156 -4.68 -6.46 3.67
C VAL A 156 -4.67 -7.92 4.15
N GLY A 157 -3.74 -8.75 3.67
CA GLY A 157 -3.72 -10.19 3.89
C GLY A 157 -3.00 -10.66 5.15
N ASP A 158 -2.14 -9.86 5.78
CA ASP A 158 -1.28 -10.33 6.89
C ASP A 158 -1.31 -9.39 8.09
N GLY A 159 -2.02 -9.77 9.15
CA GLY A 159 -2.04 -9.05 10.42
C GLY A 159 -3.42 -8.85 11.04
N ASP A 160 -3.41 -8.54 12.35
CA ASP A 160 -4.62 -8.40 13.15
C ASP A 160 -5.04 -6.96 13.41
N HIS A 161 -4.22 -6.00 13.00
CA HIS A 161 -4.44 -4.59 13.20
C HIS A 161 -4.80 -3.92 11.88
N ILE A 162 -6.09 -3.79 11.59
CA ILE A 162 -6.56 -3.10 10.39
C ILE A 162 -6.49 -1.60 10.64
N ARG A 163 -5.86 -0.88 9.73
CA ARG A 163 -5.75 0.58 9.75
C ARG A 163 -6.45 1.19 8.54
N MET A 164 -7.27 2.19 8.81
CA MET A 164 -7.85 3.07 7.80
C MET A 164 -7.11 4.41 7.87
N LEU A 165 -6.43 4.76 6.81
CA LEU A 165 -5.54 5.92 6.71
C LEU A 165 -6.16 6.97 5.77
N PRO A 166 -7.01 7.86 6.31
CA PRO A 166 -7.67 8.89 5.51
C PRO A 166 -6.69 9.99 5.08
N THR A 167 -6.89 10.50 3.87
CA THR A 167 -6.16 11.66 3.34
C THR A 167 -6.43 12.93 4.14
N LYS A 168 -5.58 13.95 3.97
CA LYS A 168 -5.72 15.23 4.68
C LYS A 168 -7.07 15.91 4.44
N LYS A 169 -7.60 15.85 3.20
CA LYS A 169 -8.90 16.46 2.87
C LYS A 169 -10.04 15.69 3.53
N LEU A 170 -9.99 14.37 3.52
CA LEU A 170 -11.01 13.53 4.16
C LEU A 170 -11.05 13.73 5.67
N LYS A 171 -9.92 13.89 6.34
CA LYS A 171 -9.86 14.20 7.78
C LYS A 171 -10.58 15.48 8.17
N LYS A 172 -10.74 16.44 7.23
CA LYS A 172 -11.48 17.68 7.44
C LYS A 172 -12.98 17.54 7.19
N ASP A 173 -13.41 16.51 6.44
CA ASP A 173 -14.81 16.22 6.16
C ASP A 173 -15.40 15.37 7.29
N ARG A 174 -16.06 16.04 8.25
CA ARG A 174 -16.61 15.38 9.44
C ARG A 174 -17.66 14.32 9.12
N LYS A 175 -18.46 14.51 8.06
CA LYS A 175 -19.49 13.55 7.67
C LYS A 175 -18.85 12.25 7.17
N LYS A 176 -17.94 12.34 6.21
CA LYS A 176 -17.22 11.17 5.68
C LYS A 176 -16.36 10.50 6.76
N LEU A 177 -15.68 11.27 7.59
CA LEU A 177 -14.88 10.73 8.68
C LEU A 177 -15.73 9.96 9.71
N THR A 178 -16.88 10.49 10.09
CA THR A 178 -17.81 9.81 11.01
C THR A 178 -18.32 8.49 10.41
N SER A 179 -18.58 8.45 9.11
CA SER A 179 -18.99 7.20 8.45
C SER A 179 -17.91 6.13 8.53
N LEU A 180 -16.62 6.50 8.41
CA LEU A 180 -15.50 5.55 8.58
C LEU A 180 -15.41 5.04 10.04
N TYR A 181 -15.65 5.87 11.04
CA TYR A 181 -15.69 5.41 12.43
C TYR A 181 -16.82 4.41 12.66
N LYS A 182 -18.01 4.65 12.08
CA LYS A 182 -19.10 3.67 12.12
C LYS A 182 -18.71 2.35 11.45
N ALA A 183 -17.98 2.44 10.34
CA ALA A 183 -17.50 1.25 9.63
C ALA A 183 -16.61 0.35 10.50
N CYS A 184 -15.84 0.90 11.44
CA CYS A 184 -15.00 0.10 12.34
C CYS A 184 -15.79 -0.96 13.11
N GLY A 185 -17.06 -0.70 13.43
CA GLY A 185 -17.95 -1.67 14.11
C GLY A 185 -18.30 -2.89 13.25
N TYR A 186 -18.07 -2.87 11.95
CA TYR A 186 -18.41 -3.97 11.05
C TYR A 186 -17.28 -5.02 10.91
N PHE A 187 -16.10 -4.76 11.46
CA PHE A 187 -14.92 -5.62 11.31
C PHE A 187 -14.78 -6.74 12.36
N GLY A 188 -15.84 -7.01 13.12
CA GLY A 188 -15.85 -8.10 14.09
C GLY A 188 -14.79 -7.95 15.20
N LYS A 189 -13.97 -8.99 15.41
CA LYS A 189 -12.97 -9.03 16.49
C LYS A 189 -11.60 -8.42 16.11
N LYS A 190 -11.39 -7.99 14.88
CA LYS A 190 -10.11 -7.37 14.47
C LYS A 190 -9.91 -6.01 15.14
N ASN A 191 -8.67 -5.67 15.40
CA ASN A 191 -8.33 -4.36 15.96
C ASN A 191 -8.34 -3.29 14.84
N VAL A 192 -9.46 -2.60 14.69
CA VAL A 192 -9.65 -1.61 13.62
C VAL A 192 -9.54 -0.20 14.17
N LEU A 193 -8.81 0.66 13.45
CA LEU A 193 -8.63 2.07 13.83
C LEU A 193 -8.61 2.96 12.59
N VAL A 194 -9.41 4.03 12.62
CA VAL A 194 -9.24 5.17 11.71
C VAL A 194 -8.13 6.07 12.25
N GLN A 195 -7.04 6.18 11.50
CA GLN A 195 -5.86 6.94 11.90
C GLN A 195 -6.06 8.44 11.62
N GLU A 196 -6.77 9.11 12.49
CA GLU A 196 -6.99 10.57 12.38
C GLU A 196 -5.77 11.37 12.83
N LYS A 197 -5.20 10.98 13.99
CA LYS A 197 -4.07 11.66 14.63
C LYS A 197 -2.79 10.85 14.51
N GLY A 198 -1.67 11.53 14.63
CA GLY A 198 -0.33 10.94 14.54
C GLY A 198 0.12 10.74 13.09
N PHE A 199 1.38 10.34 12.96
CA PHE A 199 1.99 10.07 11.67
C PHE A 199 2.07 8.55 11.47
N SER A 200 1.25 8.02 10.57
CA SER A 200 1.44 6.69 9.99
C SER A 200 1.81 6.86 8.53
N VAL A 201 2.77 6.07 8.09
CA VAL A 201 3.28 6.09 6.73
C VAL A 201 2.81 4.82 6.03
N HIS A 202 1.94 4.99 5.06
CA HIS A 202 1.52 3.95 4.13
C HIS A 202 1.15 4.66 2.82
N PRO A 203 2.17 5.10 2.07
CA PRO A 203 1.94 5.74 0.78
C PRO A 203 1.49 4.67 -0.21
N SER A 204 0.28 4.81 -0.72
CA SER A 204 -0.32 3.96 -1.73
C SER A 204 -1.35 4.78 -2.52
N ASP A 205 -2.04 4.19 -3.46
CA ASP A 205 -2.89 4.84 -4.45
C ASP A 205 -3.92 5.85 -3.90
N GLN A 206 -4.41 5.66 -2.66
CA GLN A 206 -5.37 6.56 -2.03
C GLN A 206 -4.87 8.01 -1.93
N VAL A 207 -3.55 8.25 -1.90
CA VAL A 207 -3.00 9.61 -1.72
C VAL A 207 -3.28 10.52 -2.90
N ASN A 208 -3.51 9.95 -4.10
CA ASN A 208 -3.87 10.67 -5.30
C ASN A 208 -5.31 11.20 -5.29
N PHE A 209 -6.15 10.77 -4.34
CA PHE A 209 -7.56 11.13 -4.28
C PHE A 209 -7.86 12.05 -3.09
N PRO A 210 -8.71 13.09 -3.28
CA PRO A 210 -9.07 14.00 -2.19
C PRO A 210 -9.66 13.29 -0.98
N TYR A 211 -10.57 12.35 -1.21
CA TYR A 211 -11.26 11.57 -0.17
C TYR A 211 -10.82 10.11 -0.21
N GLY A 212 -9.51 9.89 -0.24
CA GLY A 212 -8.91 8.56 -0.22
C GLY A 212 -8.74 8.01 1.20
N VAL A 213 -8.89 6.70 1.34
CA VAL A 213 -8.61 5.92 2.55
C VAL A 213 -7.75 4.74 2.16
N GLY A 214 -6.52 4.67 2.65
CA GLY A 214 -5.73 3.45 2.58
C GLY A 214 -6.18 2.47 3.67
N ILE A 215 -6.43 1.24 3.29
CA ILE A 215 -6.81 0.16 4.20
C ILE A 215 -5.72 -0.90 4.14
N CYS A 216 -5.07 -1.17 5.26
CA CYS A 216 -4.03 -2.19 5.39
C CYS A 216 -4.19 -3.00 6.67
N ALA A 217 -3.67 -4.23 6.66
CA ALA A 217 -3.58 -5.10 7.83
C ALA A 217 -2.11 -5.13 8.31
N LEU A 218 -1.89 -4.86 9.59
CA LEU A 218 -0.57 -4.70 10.15
C LEU A 218 -0.32 -5.71 11.27
N ARG A 219 0.91 -6.18 11.36
CA ARG A 219 1.42 -6.89 12.53
C ARG A 219 1.90 -5.88 13.57
N LYS A 220 1.97 -6.33 14.83
CA LYS A 220 2.45 -5.52 15.95
C LYS A 220 3.61 -6.20 16.65
N LYS A 221 4.68 -5.44 16.90
CA LYS A 221 5.79 -5.86 17.75
C LYS A 221 6.10 -4.73 18.75
N GLY A 222 5.80 -4.95 20.01
CA GLY A 222 5.86 -3.90 21.01
C GLY A 222 4.91 -2.75 20.68
N LYS A 223 5.46 -1.55 20.45
CA LYS A 223 4.70 -0.34 20.05
C LYS A 223 4.70 -0.11 18.53
N ILE A 224 5.40 -0.93 17.75
CA ILE A 224 5.57 -0.73 16.30
C ILE A 224 4.52 -1.56 15.56
N LEU A 225 3.77 -0.90 14.68
CA LEU A 225 2.92 -1.50 13.67
C LEU A 225 3.71 -1.56 12.35
N TYR A 226 3.67 -2.69 11.66
CA TYR A 226 4.49 -2.91 10.48
C TYR A 226 3.84 -3.87 9.49
N LEU A 227 4.19 -3.71 8.21
CA LEU A 227 3.98 -4.70 7.17
C LEU A 227 5.12 -5.71 7.21
N SER A 228 4.78 -6.99 7.14
CA SER A 228 5.74 -8.08 7.28
C SER A 228 6.13 -8.61 5.92
N ARG A 229 7.43 -8.64 5.64
CA ARG A 229 8.03 -9.37 4.51
C ARG A 229 7.58 -8.95 3.10
N ILE A 230 6.90 -7.81 2.96
CA ILE A 230 6.54 -7.27 1.64
C ILE A 230 7.80 -7.04 0.81
N HIS A 231 7.71 -7.10 -0.52
CA HIS A 231 8.82 -6.95 -1.47
C HIS A 231 9.92 -8.00 -1.31
N THR A 232 9.61 -9.15 -0.70
CA THR A 232 10.55 -10.25 -0.51
C THR A 232 9.96 -11.58 -0.97
N PRO A 233 10.79 -12.61 -1.24
CA PRO A 233 10.30 -13.96 -1.52
C PRO A 233 9.52 -14.62 -0.38
N LYS A 234 9.46 -13.98 0.79
CA LYS A 234 8.74 -14.45 1.98
C LYS A 234 7.35 -13.84 2.13
N ASP A 235 6.90 -13.03 1.17
CA ASP A 235 5.52 -12.53 1.11
C ASP A 235 4.59 -13.63 0.57
N THR A 236 4.24 -14.57 1.44
CA THR A 236 3.45 -15.77 1.12
C THR A 236 2.21 -15.92 1.97
N ILE A 237 1.87 -14.92 2.80
CA ILE A 237 0.75 -14.99 3.73
C ILE A 237 -0.43 -14.19 3.19
N LEU A 238 -1.55 -14.89 2.99
CA LEU A 238 -2.85 -14.32 2.73
C LEU A 238 -3.84 -15.01 3.67
N GLU A 239 -4.26 -14.30 4.72
CA GLU A 239 -5.25 -14.81 5.68
C GLU A 239 -6.65 -14.67 5.10
N GLU A 240 -7.31 -15.79 4.79
CA GLU A 240 -8.69 -15.82 4.31
C GLU A 240 -9.65 -15.09 5.26
N THR A 241 -9.37 -15.15 6.56
CA THR A 241 -10.14 -14.45 7.58
C THR A 241 -10.15 -12.95 7.35
N ASN A 242 -9.02 -12.35 6.94
CA ASN A 242 -8.95 -10.92 6.63
C ASN A 242 -9.80 -10.58 5.42
N VAL A 243 -9.70 -11.36 4.35
CA VAL A 243 -10.50 -11.18 3.13
C VAL A 243 -12.00 -11.22 3.46
N ASN A 244 -12.43 -12.24 4.20
CA ASN A 244 -13.84 -12.43 4.57
C ASN A 244 -14.37 -11.28 5.46
N ILE A 245 -13.59 -10.83 6.44
CA ILE A 245 -13.98 -9.73 7.33
C ILE A 245 -14.06 -8.42 6.55
N LEU A 246 -13.06 -8.11 5.73
CA LEU A 246 -13.05 -6.90 4.90
C LEU A 246 -14.20 -6.88 3.92
N ARG A 247 -14.46 -8.00 3.23
CA ARG A 247 -15.61 -8.15 2.33
C ARG A 247 -16.91 -7.82 3.06
N ALA A 248 -17.18 -8.49 4.18
CA ALA A 248 -18.41 -8.31 4.93
C ALA A 248 -18.55 -6.87 5.45
N ALA A 249 -17.50 -6.31 6.02
CA ALA A 249 -17.50 -4.95 6.58
C ALA A 249 -17.72 -3.88 5.51
N LEU A 250 -17.04 -3.98 4.37
CA LEU A 250 -17.17 -2.99 3.30
C LEU A 250 -18.50 -3.08 2.56
N ILE A 251 -19.05 -4.29 2.36
CA ILE A 251 -20.41 -4.45 1.83
C ILE A 251 -21.43 -3.82 2.79
N THR A 252 -21.32 -4.08 4.09
CA THR A 252 -22.19 -3.48 5.10
C THR A 252 -22.06 -1.96 5.10
N PHE A 253 -20.85 -1.43 5.03
CA PHE A 253 -20.58 0.01 4.94
C PHE A 253 -21.27 0.65 3.73
N ILE A 254 -21.14 0.05 2.55
CA ILE A 254 -21.77 0.55 1.31
C ILE A 254 -23.29 0.50 1.42
N THR A 255 -23.84 -0.59 1.95
CA THR A 255 -25.27 -0.79 2.07
C THR A 255 -25.91 0.14 3.09
N CYS A 256 -25.31 0.29 4.29
CA CYS A 256 -25.81 1.16 5.36
C CYS A 256 -25.49 2.65 5.14
N GLY A 257 -24.38 2.97 4.48
CA GLY A 257 -24.00 4.35 4.16
C GLY A 257 -24.91 5.03 3.15
N ALA A 258 -25.68 4.25 2.40
CA ALA A 258 -26.70 4.74 1.47
C ALA A 258 -27.99 5.20 2.14
N ALA A 259 -28.18 4.93 3.44
CA ALA A 259 -29.38 5.26 4.19
C ALA A 259 -29.27 6.59 4.97
N GLN A 260 -28.22 7.38 4.78
CA GLN A 260 -27.97 8.69 5.39
C GLN A 260 -27.62 9.72 4.31
#